data_da26e2e3fc7e6c5e721afd439e04ecc7
#
_entry.id   da26e2e3fc7e6c5e721afd439e04ecc7
#
_cell.length_a   1.000
_cell.length_b   1.000
_cell.length_c   1.000
_cell.angle_alpha   90.00
_cell.angle_beta   90.00
_cell.angle_gamma   90.00
#
_symmetry.space_group_name_H-M   'P 1'
#
loop_
_entity.id
_entity.type
_entity.pdbx_description
1 polymer ?
#
loop_
_entity_poly.entity_id
_entity_poly.type
_entity_poly.pdbx_seq_one_letter_code
_entity_poly.pdbx_strand_id
1 'polypeptide(L)'
;MGWIIGVILIIIAFVIIITNIAVVQQSRAYVIERLGAFQEVWGVGLHFKIPFIDRIARRVSLKEQVLDYPPQPVITKDNVTMQIDTVVYFQITDPKLYTYGVEQPMMAMETLTATTLRNIVGDLELDQTLTSRDVVNTKMRAILDEATDPWGIKVNRVELKNILPPQDIQNSMEKQMKAERDRRQAILQAEGQKNSAILIAQGERESAILRADAEKQAAILKAEGEAEAIRAVQQALADSLEMLNKAAPNDSVLKLKAIEAMQKVADGKATKIIIPSEMQGLVGLASGVVEGVKE
;
A
#
# COMPACT_ATOMS: atom_id res chain seq x y z
N MET A 1 12.48 -76.19 -47.03
CA MET A 1 12.73 -74.86 -47.62
C MET A 1 11.50 -73.93 -47.53
N GLY A 2 10.27 -74.34 -47.97
CA GLY A 2 9.10 -73.49 -47.97
C GLY A 2 8.69 -72.97 -46.59
N TRP A 3 8.83 -73.75 -45.51
CA TRP A 3 8.48 -73.34 -44.15
C TRP A 3 9.39 -72.22 -43.59
N ILE A 4 10.69 -72.25 -43.91
CA ILE A 4 11.66 -71.21 -43.53
C ILE A 4 11.35 -69.88 -44.23
N ILE A 5 10.97 -69.94 -45.53
CA ILE A 5 10.56 -68.76 -46.29
C ILE A 5 9.25 -68.13 -45.68
N GLY A 6 8.30 -69.01 -45.26
CA GLY A 6 7.07 -68.55 -44.60
C GLY A 6 7.35 -67.86 -43.28
N VAL A 7 8.23 -68.35 -42.41
CA VAL A 7 8.62 -67.72 -41.15
C VAL A 7 9.29 -66.36 -41.37
N ILE A 8 10.20 -66.28 -42.38
CA ILE A 8 10.88 -65.05 -42.75
C ILE A 8 9.84 -63.95 -43.18
N LEU A 9 8.89 -64.36 -44.04
CA LEU A 9 7.84 -63.42 -44.47
C LEU A 9 6.94 -62.90 -43.30
N ILE A 10 6.60 -63.81 -42.36
CA ILE A 10 5.85 -63.40 -41.14
C ILE A 10 6.65 -62.43 -40.27
N ILE A 11 7.97 -62.70 -40.10
CA ILE A 11 8.82 -61.74 -39.31
C ILE A 11 8.94 -60.43 -40.05
N ILE A 12 9.12 -60.39 -41.35
CA ILE A 12 9.17 -59.15 -42.15
C ILE A 12 7.84 -58.39 -42.03
N ALA A 13 6.70 -59.07 -42.18
CA ALA A 13 5.37 -58.42 -42.00
C ALA A 13 5.21 -57.89 -40.60
N PHE A 14 5.62 -58.60 -39.57
CA PHE A 14 5.57 -58.16 -38.18
C PHE A 14 6.44 -56.95 -37.92
N VAL A 15 7.65 -56.89 -38.43
CA VAL A 15 8.56 -55.76 -38.37
C VAL A 15 7.96 -54.55 -39.08
N ILE A 16 7.36 -54.74 -40.28
CA ILE A 16 6.68 -53.64 -40.99
C ILE A 16 5.51 -53.08 -40.18
N ILE A 17 4.72 -53.92 -39.55
CA ILE A 17 3.59 -53.44 -38.70
C ILE A 17 4.11 -52.64 -37.52
N ILE A 18 5.09 -53.13 -36.77
CA ILE A 18 5.63 -52.45 -35.58
C ILE A 18 6.27 -51.10 -35.92
N THR A 19 7.05 -51.02 -37.00
CA THR A 19 7.74 -49.80 -37.41
C THR A 19 6.79 -48.72 -37.94
N ASN A 20 5.58 -49.08 -38.31
CA ASN A 20 4.56 -48.11 -38.78
C ASN A 20 3.54 -47.71 -37.74
N ILE A 21 3.68 -48.13 -36.49
CA ILE A 21 2.91 -47.62 -35.38
C ILE A 21 3.52 -46.30 -34.90
N ALA A 22 2.73 -45.22 -34.90
CA ALA A 22 3.12 -43.92 -34.39
C ALA A 22 2.27 -43.56 -33.18
N VAL A 23 2.94 -43.23 -32.08
CA VAL A 23 2.26 -42.71 -30.87
C VAL A 23 2.40 -41.20 -30.86
N VAL A 24 1.27 -40.50 -30.92
CA VAL A 24 1.20 -39.03 -30.80
C VAL A 24 1.07 -38.67 -29.36
N GLN A 25 2.03 -37.93 -28.83
CA GLN A 25 2.06 -37.46 -27.45
C GLN A 25 1.01 -36.35 -27.22
N GLN A 26 0.63 -36.18 -25.97
CA GLN A 26 -0.29 -35.10 -25.59
C GLN A 26 0.25 -33.72 -25.99
N SER A 27 -0.63 -32.83 -26.44
CA SER A 27 -0.30 -31.50 -26.96
C SER A 27 0.60 -31.48 -28.17
N ARG A 28 0.58 -32.55 -28.97
CA ARG A 28 1.20 -32.63 -30.30
C ARG A 28 0.18 -33.07 -31.33
N ALA A 29 0.39 -32.67 -32.57
CA ALA A 29 -0.36 -33.13 -33.71
C ALA A 29 0.62 -33.47 -34.87
N TYR A 30 0.33 -34.53 -35.63
CA TYR A 30 1.13 -34.91 -36.78
C TYR A 30 0.29 -34.71 -38.03
N VAL A 31 0.84 -33.98 -38.99
CA VAL A 31 0.22 -33.78 -40.30
C VAL A 31 0.68 -34.89 -41.21
N ILE A 32 -0.27 -35.63 -41.79
CA ILE A 32 -0.01 -36.81 -42.67
C ILE A 32 -0.30 -36.48 -44.11
N GLU A 33 0.68 -36.76 -44.94
CA GLU A 33 0.58 -36.75 -46.39
C GLU A 33 0.49 -38.16 -46.95
N ARG A 34 -0.41 -38.32 -47.91
CA ARG A 34 -0.50 -39.56 -48.69
C ARG A 34 -0.19 -39.25 -50.13
N LEU A 35 0.92 -39.80 -50.63
CA LEU A 35 1.42 -39.58 -52.01
C LEU A 35 1.55 -38.08 -52.36
N GLY A 36 1.95 -37.25 -51.37
CA GLY A 36 2.10 -35.79 -51.58
C GLY A 36 0.85 -34.94 -51.34
N ALA A 37 -0.32 -35.56 -51.13
CA ALA A 37 -1.53 -34.84 -50.80
C ALA A 37 -1.80 -34.88 -49.29
N PHE A 38 -2.37 -33.79 -48.74
CA PHE A 38 -2.86 -33.79 -47.34
C PHE A 38 -3.92 -34.86 -47.15
N GLN A 39 -3.73 -35.73 -46.16
CA GLN A 39 -4.69 -36.78 -45.82
C GLN A 39 -5.50 -36.43 -44.56
N GLU A 40 -4.81 -36.30 -43.44
CA GLU A 40 -5.44 -35.99 -42.13
C GLU A 40 -4.44 -35.46 -41.11
N VAL A 41 -4.94 -34.97 -40.00
CA VAL A 41 -4.14 -34.55 -38.82
C VAL A 41 -4.36 -35.58 -37.71
N TRP A 42 -3.27 -36.25 -37.30
CA TRP A 42 -3.33 -37.16 -36.15
C TRP A 42 -3.27 -36.39 -34.84
N GLY A 43 -4.35 -36.57 -34.05
CA GLY A 43 -4.39 -36.12 -32.66
C GLY A 43 -3.69 -37.10 -31.73
N VAL A 44 -3.85 -36.89 -30.42
CA VAL A 44 -3.26 -37.71 -29.36
C VAL A 44 -3.75 -39.15 -29.45
N GLY A 45 -2.82 -40.08 -29.34
CA GLY A 45 -3.13 -41.52 -29.35
C GLY A 45 -2.22 -42.33 -30.23
N LEU A 46 -2.65 -43.59 -30.47
CA LEU A 46 -1.93 -44.57 -31.30
C LEU A 46 -2.53 -44.56 -32.70
N HIS A 47 -1.68 -44.31 -33.70
CA HIS A 47 -2.04 -44.23 -35.10
C HIS A 47 -1.18 -45.21 -35.90
N PHE A 48 -1.76 -45.70 -36.99
CA PHE A 48 -1.06 -46.61 -37.90
C PHE A 48 -0.78 -45.91 -39.24
N LYS A 49 0.45 -45.89 -39.63
CA LYS A 49 0.94 -45.31 -40.90
C LYS A 49 1.02 -46.41 -41.96
N ILE A 50 0.42 -46.19 -43.14
CA ILE A 50 0.58 -47.10 -44.26
C ILE A 50 2.02 -46.98 -44.79
N PRO A 51 2.78 -48.11 -44.75
CA PRO A 51 4.16 -48.06 -45.20
C PRO A 51 4.24 -47.67 -46.68
N PHE A 52 5.27 -46.90 -47.04
CA PHE A 52 5.57 -46.38 -48.39
C PHE A 52 4.58 -45.35 -48.94
N ILE A 53 3.34 -45.28 -48.45
CA ILE A 53 2.29 -44.41 -48.97
C ILE A 53 2.12 -43.17 -48.07
N ASP A 54 2.09 -43.35 -46.76
CA ASP A 54 1.89 -42.28 -45.79
C ASP A 54 3.22 -41.73 -45.27
N ARG A 55 3.30 -40.40 -45.27
CA ARG A 55 4.48 -39.67 -44.77
C ARG A 55 4.02 -38.67 -43.68
N ILE A 56 4.78 -38.56 -42.60
CA ILE A 56 4.58 -37.48 -41.65
C ILE A 56 5.23 -36.21 -42.23
N ALA A 57 4.42 -35.27 -42.70
CA ALA A 57 4.88 -34.00 -43.26
C ALA A 57 5.47 -33.10 -42.19
N ARG A 58 4.74 -32.93 -41.08
CA ARG A 58 5.19 -32.07 -39.97
C ARG A 58 4.70 -32.58 -38.62
N ARG A 59 5.54 -32.42 -37.59
CA ARG A 59 5.19 -32.66 -36.20
C ARG A 59 5.02 -31.30 -35.53
N VAL A 60 3.81 -31.00 -35.10
CA VAL A 60 3.43 -29.68 -34.58
C VAL A 60 3.20 -29.75 -33.06
N SER A 61 3.75 -28.82 -32.31
CA SER A 61 3.43 -28.64 -30.89
C SER A 61 2.24 -27.69 -30.77
N LEU A 62 1.19 -28.11 -30.05
CA LEU A 62 0.02 -27.30 -29.76
C LEU A 62 0.15 -26.50 -28.46
N LYS A 63 1.31 -26.63 -27.79
CA LYS A 63 1.59 -25.84 -26.61
C LYS A 63 1.87 -24.38 -26.99
N GLU A 64 1.63 -23.48 -26.07
CA GLU A 64 2.08 -22.11 -26.22
C GLU A 64 3.61 -22.06 -26.37
N GLN A 65 4.05 -21.27 -27.32
CA GLN A 65 5.45 -21.07 -27.67
C GLN A 65 5.77 -19.59 -27.56
N VAL A 66 7.03 -19.28 -27.32
CA VAL A 66 7.55 -17.93 -27.15
C VAL A 66 8.61 -17.69 -28.20
N LEU A 67 8.47 -16.58 -28.91
CA LEU A 67 9.49 -16.07 -29.84
C LEU A 67 10.04 -14.75 -29.30
N ASP A 68 11.33 -14.73 -29.07
CA ASP A 68 12.06 -13.53 -28.66
C ASP A 68 12.78 -12.98 -29.89
N TYR A 69 12.35 -11.82 -30.35
CA TYR A 69 12.93 -11.18 -31.52
C TYR A 69 14.00 -10.17 -31.12
N PRO A 70 15.10 -10.11 -31.87
CA PRO A 70 16.18 -9.17 -31.62
C PRO A 70 15.70 -7.72 -31.76
N PRO A 71 16.46 -6.73 -31.18
CA PRO A 71 16.14 -5.33 -31.27
C PRO A 71 15.94 -4.87 -32.69
N GLN A 72 14.78 -4.28 -32.96
CA GLN A 72 14.41 -3.73 -34.29
C GLN A 72 14.54 -2.24 -34.29
N PRO A 73 15.22 -1.62 -35.27
CA PRO A 73 15.29 -0.17 -35.39
C PRO A 73 13.95 0.36 -35.86
N VAL A 74 13.37 1.30 -35.12
CA VAL A 74 12.12 2.00 -35.42
C VAL A 74 12.32 3.51 -35.28
N ILE A 75 11.51 4.28 -36.00
CA ILE A 75 11.54 5.74 -35.97
C ILE A 75 10.18 6.22 -35.49
N THR A 76 10.17 7.05 -34.47
CA THR A 76 8.96 7.67 -33.93
C THR A 76 8.49 8.85 -34.77
N LYS A 77 7.28 9.34 -34.50
CA LYS A 77 6.69 10.49 -35.17
C LYS A 77 7.53 11.78 -35.02
N ASP A 78 8.20 11.95 -33.91
CA ASP A 78 9.14 13.04 -33.60
C ASP A 78 10.57 12.80 -34.13
N ASN A 79 10.71 11.84 -35.07
CA ASN A 79 11.94 11.51 -35.80
C ASN A 79 13.10 11.02 -34.91
N VAL A 80 12.79 10.36 -33.79
CA VAL A 80 13.79 9.71 -32.93
C VAL A 80 13.93 8.25 -33.34
N THR A 81 15.15 7.80 -33.68
CA THR A 81 15.43 6.39 -33.97
C THR A 81 15.69 5.66 -32.64
N MET A 82 14.95 4.59 -32.38
CA MET A 82 15.13 3.74 -31.20
C MET A 82 15.20 2.29 -31.58
N GLN A 83 15.67 1.46 -30.65
CA GLN A 83 15.67 0.00 -30.80
C GLN A 83 14.67 -0.62 -29.82
N ILE A 84 13.82 -1.50 -30.31
CA ILE A 84 12.78 -2.13 -29.52
C ILE A 84 12.84 -3.65 -29.72
N ASP A 85 12.96 -4.38 -28.60
CA ASP A 85 12.85 -5.84 -28.55
C ASP A 85 11.40 -6.23 -28.34
N THR A 86 10.98 -7.29 -29.02
CA THR A 86 9.59 -7.77 -28.95
C THR A 86 9.57 -9.27 -28.66
N VAL A 87 8.68 -9.65 -27.73
CA VAL A 87 8.40 -11.05 -27.42
C VAL A 87 6.97 -11.37 -27.81
N VAL A 88 6.79 -12.44 -28.57
CA VAL A 88 5.47 -12.90 -29.04
C VAL A 88 5.15 -14.26 -28.44
N TYR A 89 4.02 -14.36 -27.76
CA TYR A 89 3.45 -15.59 -27.23
C TYR A 89 2.35 -16.07 -28.16
N PHE A 90 2.49 -17.26 -28.70
CA PHE A 90 1.57 -17.81 -29.67
C PHE A 90 1.36 -19.30 -29.47
N GLN A 91 0.29 -19.82 -30.03
CA GLN A 91 0.01 -21.25 -30.10
C GLN A 91 -0.50 -21.63 -31.49
N ILE A 92 -0.23 -22.86 -31.90
CA ILE A 92 -0.72 -23.38 -33.16
C ILE A 92 -2.09 -24.00 -32.90
N THR A 93 -3.13 -23.44 -33.54
CA THR A 93 -4.53 -23.87 -33.43
C THR A 93 -4.89 -24.87 -34.51
N ASP A 94 -4.40 -24.66 -35.75
CA ASP A 94 -4.63 -25.55 -36.86
C ASP A 94 -3.30 -26.05 -37.46
N PRO A 95 -2.91 -27.31 -37.20
CA PRO A 95 -1.68 -27.91 -37.74
C PRO A 95 -1.64 -27.98 -39.26
N LYS A 96 -2.80 -28.12 -39.95
CA LYS A 96 -2.89 -28.15 -41.38
C LYS A 96 -2.54 -26.79 -41.98
N LEU A 97 -3.22 -25.72 -41.52
CA LEU A 97 -2.93 -24.36 -42.00
C LEU A 97 -1.49 -23.96 -41.67
N TYR A 98 -0.98 -24.33 -40.48
CA TYR A 98 0.41 -24.11 -40.11
C TYR A 98 1.43 -24.77 -41.05
N THR A 99 1.08 -25.92 -41.62
CA THR A 99 1.99 -26.69 -42.48
C THR A 99 1.95 -26.22 -43.92
N TYR A 100 0.77 -25.81 -44.42
CA TYR A 100 0.54 -25.52 -45.84
C TYR A 100 0.16 -24.05 -46.10
N GLY A 101 -0.21 -23.28 -45.09
CA GLY A 101 -0.64 -21.90 -45.27
C GLY A 101 0.50 -20.94 -45.59
N VAL A 102 1.70 -21.19 -45.07
CA VAL A 102 2.88 -20.38 -45.31
C VAL A 102 4.14 -21.25 -45.27
N GLU A 103 5.12 -20.97 -46.11
CA GLU A 103 6.33 -21.79 -46.25
C GLU A 103 7.19 -21.73 -44.97
N GLN A 104 7.42 -20.56 -44.44
CA GLN A 104 8.24 -20.30 -43.24
C GLN A 104 7.47 -19.48 -42.19
N PRO A 105 6.58 -20.09 -41.40
CA PRO A 105 5.70 -19.36 -40.46
C PRO A 105 6.45 -18.49 -39.49
N MET A 106 7.59 -18.93 -38.97
CA MET A 106 8.35 -18.17 -37.97
C MET A 106 9.00 -16.93 -38.56
N MET A 107 9.59 -17.03 -39.75
CA MET A 107 10.19 -15.89 -40.46
C MET A 107 9.11 -14.90 -40.90
N ALA A 108 7.98 -15.41 -41.40
CA ALA A 108 6.83 -14.55 -41.77
C ALA A 108 6.31 -13.78 -40.56
N MET A 109 6.19 -14.41 -39.38
CA MET A 109 5.77 -13.77 -38.15
C MET A 109 6.80 -12.72 -37.66
N GLU A 110 8.10 -12.99 -37.78
CA GLU A 110 9.16 -12.04 -37.44
C GLU A 110 9.04 -10.77 -38.32
N THR A 111 8.95 -10.96 -39.62
CA THR A 111 8.83 -9.84 -40.58
C THR A 111 7.54 -9.04 -40.34
N LEU A 112 6.44 -9.73 -40.09
CA LEU A 112 5.16 -9.10 -39.78
C LEU A 112 5.23 -8.32 -38.45
N THR A 113 5.85 -8.89 -37.42
CA THR A 113 6.05 -8.23 -36.12
C THR A 113 6.89 -6.97 -36.29
N ALA A 114 8.01 -7.04 -37.01
CA ALA A 114 8.89 -5.90 -37.25
C ALA A 114 8.20 -4.77 -38.04
N THR A 115 7.42 -5.11 -39.07
CA THR A 115 6.70 -4.12 -39.88
C THR A 115 5.53 -3.51 -39.11
N THR A 116 4.78 -4.29 -38.37
CA THR A 116 3.67 -3.81 -37.52
C THR A 116 4.19 -2.90 -36.41
N LEU A 117 5.28 -3.30 -35.75
CA LEU A 117 5.92 -2.47 -34.72
C LEU A 117 6.34 -1.11 -35.30
N ARG A 118 6.99 -1.11 -36.47
CA ARG A 118 7.43 0.11 -37.15
C ARG A 118 6.26 1.03 -37.46
N ASN A 119 5.15 0.51 -37.95
CA ASN A 119 3.96 1.29 -38.26
C ASN A 119 3.33 1.89 -37.01
N ILE A 120 3.14 1.09 -35.93
CA ILE A 120 2.51 1.57 -34.69
C ILE A 120 3.38 2.63 -34.01
N VAL A 121 4.69 2.41 -33.94
CA VAL A 121 5.63 3.35 -33.30
C VAL A 121 5.81 4.62 -34.14
N GLY A 122 5.75 4.50 -35.48
CA GLY A 122 5.82 5.65 -36.37
C GLY A 122 4.67 6.67 -36.22
N ASP A 123 3.55 6.24 -35.66
CA ASP A 123 2.40 7.11 -35.34
C ASP A 123 2.49 7.73 -33.94
N LEU A 124 3.43 7.29 -33.10
CA LEU A 124 3.58 7.71 -31.70
C LEU A 124 4.81 8.60 -31.50
N GLU A 125 4.71 9.53 -30.58
CA GLU A 125 5.86 10.28 -30.07
C GLU A 125 6.70 9.42 -29.11
N LEU A 126 7.96 9.81 -28.88
CA LEU A 126 8.88 9.10 -28.00
C LEU A 126 8.28 8.86 -26.60
N ASP A 127 7.76 9.91 -25.98
CA ASP A 127 7.18 9.84 -24.63
C ASP A 127 5.95 8.90 -24.58
N GLN A 128 5.14 8.92 -25.64
CA GLN A 128 3.98 8.04 -25.76
C GLN A 128 4.42 6.57 -25.92
N THR A 129 5.47 6.32 -26.70
CA THR A 129 6.00 4.97 -26.88
C THR A 129 6.55 4.39 -25.58
N LEU A 130 7.17 5.22 -24.73
CA LEU A 130 7.71 4.80 -23.44
C LEU A 130 6.61 4.59 -22.38
N THR A 131 5.56 5.41 -22.39
CA THR A 131 4.52 5.40 -21.35
C THR A 131 3.32 4.53 -21.69
N SER A 132 3.02 4.31 -22.99
CA SER A 132 1.81 3.62 -23.45
C SER A 132 2.10 2.22 -24.00
N ARG A 133 3.02 1.48 -23.39
CA ARG A 133 3.40 0.11 -23.81
C ARG A 133 2.20 -0.81 -23.96
N ASP A 134 1.24 -0.74 -23.04
CA ASP A 134 0.04 -1.59 -23.05
C ASP A 134 -0.83 -1.35 -24.28
N VAL A 135 -0.91 -0.10 -24.74
CA VAL A 135 -1.65 0.26 -25.97
C VAL A 135 -0.96 -0.32 -27.20
N VAL A 136 0.38 -0.20 -27.25
CA VAL A 136 1.19 -0.77 -28.35
C VAL A 136 1.05 -2.28 -28.37
N ASN A 137 1.23 -2.96 -27.22
CA ASN A 137 1.10 -4.40 -27.06
C ASN A 137 -0.27 -4.89 -27.54
N THR A 138 -1.35 -4.20 -27.15
CA THR A 138 -2.73 -4.56 -27.52
C THR A 138 -2.97 -4.39 -29.02
N LYS A 139 -2.51 -3.29 -29.62
CA LYS A 139 -2.62 -3.05 -31.06
C LYS A 139 -1.81 -4.07 -31.85
N MET A 140 -0.57 -4.33 -31.44
CA MET A 140 0.28 -5.34 -32.08
C MET A 140 -0.38 -6.72 -32.04
N ARG A 141 -0.86 -7.14 -30.87
CA ARG A 141 -1.54 -8.42 -30.70
C ARG A 141 -2.73 -8.54 -31.68
N ALA A 142 -3.58 -7.52 -31.75
CA ALA A 142 -4.76 -7.55 -32.60
C ALA A 142 -4.40 -7.71 -34.10
N ILE A 143 -3.42 -6.93 -34.57
CA ILE A 143 -2.96 -6.98 -35.99
C ILE A 143 -2.26 -8.30 -36.30
N LEU A 144 -1.41 -8.77 -35.38
CA LEU A 144 -0.69 -10.03 -35.57
C LEU A 144 -1.64 -11.23 -35.53
N ASP A 145 -2.60 -11.28 -34.61
CA ASP A 145 -3.58 -12.35 -34.49
C ASP A 145 -4.44 -12.46 -35.77
N GLU A 146 -4.95 -11.33 -36.26
CA GLU A 146 -5.71 -11.27 -37.52
C GLU A 146 -4.89 -11.73 -38.72
N ALA A 147 -3.64 -11.30 -38.82
CA ALA A 147 -2.77 -11.65 -39.95
C ALA A 147 -2.25 -13.09 -39.91
N THR A 148 -2.14 -13.72 -38.72
CA THR A 148 -1.63 -15.08 -38.57
C THR A 148 -2.72 -16.15 -38.50
N ASP A 149 -4.01 -15.77 -38.36
CA ASP A 149 -5.15 -16.68 -38.35
C ASP A 149 -5.21 -17.59 -39.60
N PRO A 150 -5.00 -17.07 -40.85
CA PRO A 150 -4.92 -17.91 -42.08
C PRO A 150 -3.79 -18.95 -42.04
N TRP A 151 -2.80 -18.77 -41.19
CA TRP A 151 -1.67 -19.70 -41.01
C TRP A 151 -1.91 -20.70 -39.88
N GLY A 152 -3.09 -20.66 -39.25
CA GLY A 152 -3.43 -21.54 -38.10
C GLY A 152 -2.62 -21.24 -36.85
N ILE A 153 -2.16 -20.00 -36.71
CA ILE A 153 -1.41 -19.51 -35.55
C ILE A 153 -2.26 -18.48 -34.83
N LYS A 154 -2.43 -18.65 -33.53
CA LYS A 154 -3.09 -17.71 -32.63
C LYS A 154 -2.08 -16.97 -31.79
N VAL A 155 -2.08 -15.65 -31.87
CA VAL A 155 -1.23 -14.79 -31.03
C VAL A 155 -1.97 -14.46 -29.73
N ASN A 156 -1.49 -15.02 -28.64
CA ASN A 156 -2.10 -14.81 -27.33
C ASN A 156 -1.69 -13.46 -26.73
N ARG A 157 -0.40 -13.13 -26.82
CA ARG A 157 0.17 -11.93 -26.20
C ARG A 157 1.41 -11.46 -26.95
N VAL A 158 1.57 -10.15 -26.99
CA VAL A 158 2.77 -9.48 -27.52
C VAL A 158 3.27 -8.53 -26.45
N GLU A 159 4.56 -8.50 -26.20
CA GLU A 159 5.18 -7.63 -25.21
C GLU A 159 6.42 -6.95 -25.78
N LEU A 160 6.51 -5.64 -25.53
CA LEU A 160 7.74 -4.89 -25.75
C LEU A 160 8.65 -5.09 -24.54
N LYS A 161 9.82 -5.70 -24.78
CA LYS A 161 10.79 -6.06 -23.72
C LYS A 161 11.62 -4.85 -23.32
N ASN A 162 12.41 -4.32 -24.24
CA ASN A 162 13.25 -3.14 -24.03
C ASN A 162 12.92 -2.08 -25.09
N ILE A 163 12.91 -0.83 -24.67
CA ILE A 163 12.80 0.32 -25.57
C ILE A 163 14.03 1.17 -25.29
N LEU A 164 14.95 1.21 -26.25
CA LEU A 164 16.25 1.85 -26.11
C LEU A 164 16.37 3.04 -27.06
N PRO A 165 16.08 4.27 -26.60
CA PRO A 165 16.37 5.48 -27.37
C PRO A 165 17.88 5.72 -27.47
N PRO A 166 18.33 6.62 -28.38
CA PRO A 166 19.73 7.01 -28.48
C PRO A 166 20.29 7.56 -27.15
N GLN A 167 21.57 7.35 -26.91
CA GLN A 167 22.22 7.71 -25.64
C GLN A 167 22.08 9.20 -25.29
N ASP A 168 22.15 10.09 -26.28
CA ASP A 168 21.99 11.53 -26.07
C ASP A 168 20.61 11.90 -25.56
N ILE A 169 19.58 11.22 -26.06
CA ILE A 169 18.20 11.39 -25.62
C ILE A 169 18.04 10.83 -24.19
N GLN A 170 18.59 9.64 -23.91
CA GLN A 170 18.57 9.07 -22.55
C GLN A 170 19.20 10.03 -21.54
N ASN A 171 20.40 10.54 -21.83
CA ASN A 171 21.11 11.49 -20.96
C ASN A 171 20.29 12.78 -20.72
N SER A 172 19.61 13.27 -21.77
CA SER A 172 18.79 14.46 -21.67
C SER A 172 17.53 14.22 -20.83
N MET A 173 16.88 13.08 -21.02
CA MET A 173 15.71 12.66 -20.24
C MET A 173 16.09 12.43 -18.75
N GLU A 174 17.23 11.80 -18.49
CA GLU A 174 17.71 11.61 -17.10
C GLU A 174 17.94 12.97 -16.39
N LYS A 175 18.56 13.92 -17.07
CA LYS A 175 18.76 15.28 -16.52
C LYS A 175 17.42 15.99 -16.26
N GLN A 176 16.50 15.91 -17.21
CA GLN A 176 15.16 16.50 -17.06
C GLN A 176 14.36 15.84 -15.91
N MET A 177 14.37 14.51 -15.85
CA MET A 177 13.69 13.77 -14.79
C MET A 177 14.31 14.04 -13.41
N LYS A 178 15.62 14.18 -13.35
CA LYS A 178 16.31 14.56 -12.10
C LYS A 178 15.89 15.96 -11.66
N ALA A 179 15.93 16.95 -12.54
CA ALA A 179 15.51 18.32 -12.23
C ALA A 179 14.03 18.40 -11.78
N GLU A 180 13.14 17.64 -12.43
CA GLU A 180 11.73 17.59 -12.04
C GLU A 180 11.54 16.90 -10.67
N ARG A 181 12.29 15.83 -10.38
CA ARG A 181 12.26 15.19 -9.05
C ARG A 181 12.78 16.13 -7.97
N ASP A 182 13.88 16.80 -8.22
CA ASP A 182 14.47 17.76 -7.28
C ASP A 182 13.50 18.93 -7.00
N ARG A 183 12.84 19.43 -8.04
CA ARG A 183 11.77 20.45 -7.92
C ARG A 183 10.59 19.95 -7.07
N ARG A 184 10.08 18.77 -7.35
CA ARG A 184 8.97 18.18 -6.57
C ARG A 184 9.38 17.94 -5.13
N GLN A 185 10.59 17.45 -4.89
CA GLN A 185 11.13 17.26 -3.55
C GLN A 185 11.17 18.59 -2.78
N ALA A 186 11.67 19.66 -3.39
CA ALA A 186 11.74 20.97 -2.76
C ALA A 186 10.34 21.51 -2.41
N ILE A 187 9.35 21.35 -3.30
CA ILE A 187 7.97 21.76 -3.05
C ILE A 187 7.38 20.97 -1.88
N LEU A 188 7.47 19.63 -1.92
CA LEU A 188 6.94 18.77 -0.85
C LEU A 188 7.60 19.04 0.50
N GLN A 189 8.90 19.32 0.50
CA GLN A 189 9.63 19.68 1.71
C GLN A 189 9.16 21.03 2.29
N ALA A 190 8.97 22.04 1.42
CA ALA A 190 8.47 23.36 1.84
C ALA A 190 7.01 23.27 2.36
N GLU A 191 6.15 22.51 1.70
CA GLU A 191 4.78 22.24 2.16
C GLU A 191 4.77 21.47 3.48
N GLY A 192 5.63 20.48 3.64
CA GLY A 192 5.80 19.73 4.90
C GLY A 192 6.23 20.62 6.05
N GLN A 193 7.21 21.51 5.83
CA GLN A 193 7.66 22.49 6.81
C GLN A 193 6.56 23.47 7.19
N LYS A 194 5.84 24.02 6.20
CA LYS A 194 4.69 24.91 6.42
C LYS A 194 3.60 24.22 7.26
N ASN A 195 3.19 23.01 6.88
CA ASN A 195 2.16 22.28 7.59
C ASN A 195 2.60 21.92 9.01
N SER A 196 3.86 21.52 9.21
CA SER A 196 4.44 21.26 10.52
C SER A 196 4.41 22.52 11.40
N ALA A 197 4.84 23.67 10.88
CA ALA A 197 4.83 24.92 11.61
C ALA A 197 3.39 25.35 12.01
N ILE A 198 2.42 25.17 11.11
CA ILE A 198 1.00 25.46 11.41
C ILE A 198 0.48 24.55 12.52
N LEU A 199 0.74 23.25 12.44
CA LEU A 199 0.30 22.28 13.45
C LEU A 199 0.94 22.54 14.82
N ILE A 200 2.21 22.89 14.87
CA ILE A 200 2.91 23.27 16.11
C ILE A 200 2.25 24.51 16.71
N ALA A 201 2.05 25.58 15.92
CA ALA A 201 1.42 26.80 16.39
C ALA A 201 -0.02 26.59 16.87
N GLN A 202 -0.77 25.72 16.19
CA GLN A 202 -2.12 25.33 16.62
C GLN A 202 -2.09 24.56 17.95
N GLY A 203 -1.19 23.61 18.09
CA GLY A 203 -0.99 22.84 19.32
C GLY A 203 -0.57 23.72 20.51
N GLU A 204 0.33 24.68 20.31
CA GLU A 204 0.72 25.65 21.32
C GLU A 204 -0.44 26.53 21.76
N ARG A 205 -1.22 27.02 20.78
CA ARG A 205 -2.42 27.82 21.07
C ARG A 205 -3.45 27.03 21.88
N GLU A 206 -3.75 25.82 21.47
CA GLU A 206 -4.71 24.95 22.15
C GLU A 206 -4.23 24.57 23.56
N SER A 207 -2.94 24.24 23.70
CA SER A 207 -2.32 24.00 25.00
C SER A 207 -2.40 25.22 25.92
N ALA A 208 -2.17 26.43 25.42
CA ALA A 208 -2.28 27.66 26.19
C ALA A 208 -3.72 27.93 26.65
N ILE A 209 -4.71 27.71 25.79
CA ILE A 209 -6.14 27.87 26.13
C ILE A 209 -6.53 26.86 27.23
N LEU A 210 -6.16 25.58 27.06
CA LEU A 210 -6.46 24.53 28.03
C LEU A 210 -5.82 24.80 29.40
N ARG A 211 -4.59 25.30 29.42
CA ARG A 211 -3.93 25.72 30.69
C ARG A 211 -4.66 26.87 31.36
N ALA A 212 -5.01 27.91 30.59
CA ALA A 212 -5.75 29.06 31.15
C ALA A 212 -7.13 28.64 31.68
N ASP A 213 -7.84 27.76 30.99
CA ASP A 213 -9.13 27.24 31.45
C ASP A 213 -8.96 26.36 32.71
N ALA A 214 -7.93 25.53 32.78
CA ALA A 214 -7.62 24.72 33.95
C ALA A 214 -7.28 25.59 35.16
N GLU A 215 -6.47 26.65 35.02
CA GLU A 215 -6.13 27.61 36.07
C GLU A 215 -7.38 28.36 36.55
N LYS A 216 -8.23 28.79 35.61
CA LYS A 216 -9.52 29.44 35.96
C LYS A 216 -10.42 28.51 36.76
N GLN A 217 -10.59 27.26 36.33
CA GLN A 217 -11.40 26.26 37.05
C GLN A 217 -10.83 25.95 38.42
N ALA A 218 -9.50 25.77 38.52
CA ALA A 218 -8.84 25.55 39.80
C ALA A 218 -9.03 26.72 40.75
N ALA A 219 -8.92 27.97 40.27
CA ALA A 219 -9.16 29.17 41.08
C ALA A 219 -10.62 29.27 41.56
N ILE A 220 -11.60 28.98 40.69
CA ILE A 220 -13.02 28.97 41.05
C ILE A 220 -13.30 27.90 42.11
N LEU A 221 -12.87 26.67 41.91
CA LEU A 221 -13.06 25.56 42.86
C LEU A 221 -12.41 25.85 44.22
N LYS A 222 -11.22 26.47 44.20
CA LYS A 222 -10.56 26.91 45.44
C LYS A 222 -11.35 27.99 46.18
N ALA A 223 -11.82 29.01 45.45
CA ALA A 223 -12.63 30.05 46.04
C ALA A 223 -13.98 29.54 46.56
N GLU A 224 -14.63 28.64 45.88
CA GLU A 224 -15.87 28.00 46.32
C GLU A 224 -15.62 27.15 47.58
N GLY A 225 -14.53 26.34 47.59
CA GLY A 225 -14.14 25.56 48.76
C GLY A 225 -13.81 26.41 50.00
N GLU A 226 -13.11 27.54 49.80
CA GLU A 226 -12.84 28.51 50.87
C GLU A 226 -14.15 29.17 51.37
N ALA A 227 -15.05 29.56 50.48
CA ALA A 227 -16.33 30.12 50.84
C ALA A 227 -17.23 29.12 51.58
N GLU A 228 -17.23 27.87 51.18
CA GLU A 228 -17.98 26.81 51.86
C GLU A 228 -17.39 26.49 53.26
N ALA A 229 -16.06 26.43 53.36
CA ALA A 229 -15.37 26.26 54.64
C ALA A 229 -15.70 27.43 55.61
N ILE A 230 -15.67 28.69 55.14
CA ILE A 230 -16.04 29.83 55.95
C ILE A 230 -17.52 29.76 56.38
N ARG A 231 -18.43 29.39 55.47
CA ARG A 231 -19.86 29.21 55.80
C ARG A 231 -20.05 28.13 56.88
N ALA A 232 -19.39 26.98 56.71
CA ALA A 232 -19.47 25.88 57.65
C ALA A 232 -18.97 26.29 59.07
N VAL A 233 -17.87 27.04 59.13
CA VAL A 233 -17.34 27.60 60.39
C VAL A 233 -18.31 28.59 61.02
N GLN A 234 -18.87 29.50 60.21
CA GLN A 234 -19.83 30.49 60.74
C GLN A 234 -21.15 29.84 61.18
N GLN A 235 -21.63 28.84 60.46
CA GLN A 235 -22.81 28.09 60.86
C GLN A 235 -22.57 27.35 62.18
N ALA A 236 -21.43 26.64 62.33
CA ALA A 236 -21.06 25.97 63.57
C ALA A 236 -20.94 26.95 64.76
N LEU A 237 -20.43 28.17 64.48
CA LEU A 237 -20.37 29.23 65.51
C LEU A 237 -21.78 29.71 65.92
N ALA A 238 -22.64 29.92 64.90
CA ALA A 238 -24.03 30.34 65.17
C ALA A 238 -24.81 29.27 65.97
N ASP A 239 -24.66 28.00 65.59
CA ASP A 239 -25.28 26.90 66.29
C ASP A 239 -24.76 26.82 67.75
N SER A 240 -23.44 26.97 67.90
CA SER A 240 -22.82 27.01 69.25
C SER A 240 -23.38 28.16 70.14
N LEU A 241 -23.54 29.35 69.53
CA LEU A 241 -24.13 30.53 70.26
C LEU A 241 -25.62 30.32 70.58
N GLU A 242 -26.38 29.70 69.68
CA GLU A 242 -27.79 29.35 69.94
C GLU A 242 -27.92 28.33 71.08
N MET A 243 -27.04 27.28 71.08
CA MET A 243 -26.97 26.29 72.18
C MET A 243 -26.61 26.95 73.51
N LEU A 244 -25.67 27.88 73.52
CA LEU A 244 -25.32 28.67 74.74
C LEU A 244 -26.49 29.52 75.22
N ASN A 245 -27.21 30.18 74.33
CA ASN A 245 -28.37 30.94 74.71
C ASN A 245 -29.53 30.11 75.25
N LYS A 246 -29.79 28.95 74.66
CA LYS A 246 -30.80 27.98 75.16
C LYS A 246 -30.43 27.36 76.49
N ALA A 247 -29.15 27.17 76.77
CA ALA A 247 -28.63 26.59 78.04
C ALA A 247 -28.71 27.62 79.22
N ALA A 248 -29.04 28.89 78.98
CA ALA A 248 -29.10 29.97 79.97
C ALA A 248 -28.00 29.91 81.04
N PRO A 249 -26.73 30.04 80.68
CA PRO A 249 -25.58 29.74 81.54
C PRO A 249 -25.52 30.77 82.70
N ASN A 250 -25.23 30.21 83.89
CA ASN A 250 -25.00 31.05 85.07
C ASN A 250 -23.80 31.99 84.88
N ASP A 251 -23.78 33.12 85.60
CA ASP A 251 -22.72 34.15 85.55
C ASP A 251 -21.29 33.58 85.66
N SER A 252 -21.15 32.51 86.45
CA SER A 252 -19.87 31.76 86.63
C SER A 252 -19.38 31.05 85.35
N VAL A 253 -20.29 30.55 84.55
CA VAL A 253 -19.96 29.85 83.26
C VAL A 253 -19.58 30.85 82.19
N LEU A 254 -20.23 32.06 82.21
CA LEU A 254 -19.88 33.17 81.30
C LEU A 254 -18.45 33.66 81.59
N LYS A 255 -18.09 33.79 82.88
CA LYS A 255 -16.73 34.16 83.33
C LYS A 255 -15.68 33.12 82.94
N LEU A 256 -15.99 31.84 83.02
CA LEU A 256 -15.10 30.77 82.56
C LEU A 256 -14.86 30.81 81.05
N LYS A 257 -15.91 31.05 80.23
CA LYS A 257 -15.82 31.22 78.78
C LYS A 257 -15.04 32.45 78.36
N ALA A 258 -15.16 33.55 79.14
CA ALA A 258 -14.36 34.75 78.91
C ALA A 258 -12.86 34.48 79.20
N ILE A 259 -12.52 33.70 80.19
CA ILE A 259 -11.14 33.30 80.48
C ILE A 259 -10.57 32.35 79.38
N GLU A 260 -11.35 31.40 78.87
CA GLU A 260 -10.95 30.55 77.75
C GLU A 260 -10.73 31.39 76.45
N ALA A 261 -11.57 32.38 76.20
CA ALA A 261 -11.40 33.31 75.08
C ALA A 261 -10.14 34.16 75.23
N MET A 262 -9.83 34.62 76.42
CA MET A 262 -8.57 35.29 76.70
C MET A 262 -7.34 34.43 76.53
N GLN A 263 -7.39 33.15 76.89
CA GLN A 263 -6.30 32.24 76.72
C GLN A 263 -5.99 32.06 75.22
N LYS A 264 -7.02 31.93 74.36
CA LYS A 264 -6.85 31.91 72.91
C LYS A 264 -6.27 33.16 72.31
N VAL A 265 -6.59 34.32 72.87
CA VAL A 265 -6.04 35.66 72.50
C VAL A 265 -4.55 35.69 72.92
N ALA A 266 -4.22 35.17 74.09
CA ALA A 266 -2.84 35.18 74.63
C ALA A 266 -1.90 34.26 73.84
N ASP A 267 -2.42 33.14 73.28
CA ASP A 267 -1.68 32.22 72.46
C ASP A 267 -1.47 32.71 71.01
N GLY A 268 -2.09 33.79 70.63
CA GLY A 268 -1.95 34.48 69.33
C GLY A 268 -0.59 35.16 69.23
N LYS A 269 0.04 35.07 68.04
CA LYS A 269 1.33 35.74 67.72
C LYS A 269 1.30 37.25 67.68
N ALA A 270 0.25 37.94 68.26
CA ALA A 270 0.09 39.37 68.23
C ALA A 270 0.84 40.06 69.39
N THR A 271 1.73 41.01 69.11
CA THR A 271 2.57 41.71 70.04
C THR A 271 1.85 42.84 70.76
N LYS A 272 0.59 43.16 70.40
CA LYS A 272 -0.21 44.19 71.11
C LYS A 272 -1.64 43.67 71.35
N ILE A 273 -2.06 43.57 72.59
CA ILE A 273 -3.40 43.23 72.96
C ILE A 273 -4.09 44.51 73.47
N ILE A 274 -5.14 44.96 72.79
CA ILE A 274 -6.00 46.07 73.20
C ILE A 274 -7.19 45.47 73.97
N ILE A 275 -7.28 45.71 75.28
CA ILE A 275 -8.36 45.18 76.12
C ILE A 275 -9.35 46.31 76.29
N PRO A 276 -10.64 46.13 75.95
CA PRO A 276 -11.70 47.13 76.27
C PRO A 276 -11.83 47.39 77.76
N SER A 277 -12.11 48.61 78.13
CA SER A 277 -12.18 49.02 79.54
C SER A 277 -13.16 48.22 80.39
N GLU A 278 -14.21 47.70 79.78
CA GLU A 278 -15.26 46.91 80.45
C GLU A 278 -14.78 45.50 80.89
N MET A 279 -13.65 44.99 80.32
CA MET A 279 -13.08 43.74 80.69
C MET A 279 -11.89 43.79 81.65
N GLN A 280 -11.50 45.02 82.09
CA GLN A 280 -10.35 45.17 82.98
C GLN A 280 -10.56 44.53 84.35
N GLY A 281 -11.78 44.42 84.83
CA GLY A 281 -12.11 43.72 86.08
C GLY A 281 -11.87 42.20 86.05
N LEU A 282 -12.01 41.56 84.83
CA LEU A 282 -11.77 40.14 84.63
C LEU A 282 -10.29 39.84 84.50
N VAL A 283 -9.51 40.72 83.86
CA VAL A 283 -8.05 40.57 83.71
C VAL A 283 -7.35 40.71 85.07
N GLY A 284 -7.85 41.56 85.99
CA GLY A 284 -7.34 41.69 87.37
C GLY A 284 -7.51 40.38 88.20
N LEU A 285 -8.61 39.64 88.02
CA LEU A 285 -8.83 38.37 88.63
C LEU A 285 -7.93 37.23 88.05
N ALA A 286 -7.68 37.29 86.78
CA ALA A 286 -6.79 36.28 86.11
C ALA A 286 -5.32 36.50 86.50
N SER A 287 -4.85 37.71 86.64
CA SER A 287 -3.50 38.05 87.11
C SER A 287 -3.26 37.62 88.57
N GLY A 288 -4.29 37.81 89.45
CA GLY A 288 -4.20 37.36 90.85
C GLY A 288 -4.11 35.86 91.03
N VAL A 289 -4.68 35.01 90.12
CA VAL A 289 -4.61 33.61 90.17
C VAL A 289 -3.23 33.09 89.67
N VAL A 290 -2.61 33.78 88.74
CA VAL A 290 -1.26 33.42 88.23
C VAL A 290 -0.16 33.73 89.22
N GLU A 291 -0.34 34.75 90.08
CA GLU A 291 0.61 35.13 91.10
C GLU A 291 0.51 34.21 92.38
N GLY A 292 -0.67 33.61 92.64
CA GLY A 292 -0.90 32.67 93.73
C GLY A 292 -0.47 31.25 93.52
N VAL A 293 -0.01 30.93 92.24
CA VAL A 293 0.52 29.59 91.84
C VAL A 293 2.10 29.57 91.81
N LYS A 294 2.71 30.72 92.16
CA LYS A 294 4.18 30.86 92.16
C LYS A 294 4.79 30.93 93.56
N GLU A 295 4.03 30.60 94.58
CA GLU A 295 4.55 30.31 96.01
C GLU A 295 4.48 28.85 96.28
#